data_c0fee8f17a406a4851571d1b4a7924f8
#
_entry.id   c0fee8f17a406a4851571d1b4a7924f8
#
_cell.length_a   1.000
_cell.length_b   1.000
_cell.length_c   1.000
_cell.angle_alpha   90.00
_cell.angle_beta   90.00
_cell.angle_gamma   90.00
#
_symmetry.space_group_name_H-M   'P 1'
#
loop_
_entity.id
_entity.type
_entity.pdbx_description
1 polymer ?
#
loop_
_entity_poly.entity_id
_entity_poly.type
_entity_poly.pdbx_seq_one_letter_code
_entity_poly.pdbx_strand_id
1 'polypeptide(L)'
;MLNNKVVSRLVEAEKDARVINAAFDLEKGKCSFALAVVTETWGSSPRQAGSMMLVEKGGHVVGSVSGGCVEGEVVTSAKEVMDLEKFQVLNFGIADDDAWKAGLSCGGKMTVFVCPNNFVQKGLFGKIKESDNGG
;
A
#
# COMPACT_ATOMS: atom_id res chain seq x y z
N MET A 1 8.45 -28.28 8.76
CA MET A 1 7.81 -28.02 7.45
C MET A 1 6.94 -26.76 7.53
N LEU A 2 7.07 -25.89 6.54
CA LEU A 2 6.28 -24.66 6.53
C LEU A 2 4.84 -24.94 6.13
N ASN A 3 3.88 -24.38 6.88
CA ASN A 3 2.48 -24.49 6.52
C ASN A 3 2.07 -23.29 5.65
N ASN A 4 0.87 -23.34 5.09
CA ASN A 4 0.37 -22.30 4.19
C ASN A 4 0.35 -20.91 4.82
N LYS A 5 0.06 -20.83 6.11
CA LYS A 5 0.01 -19.56 6.83
C LYS A 5 1.39 -18.91 6.91
N VAL A 6 2.42 -19.70 7.21
CA VAL A 6 3.80 -19.21 7.29
C VAL A 6 4.29 -18.78 5.91
N VAL A 7 4.04 -19.60 4.89
CA VAL A 7 4.43 -19.28 3.51
C VAL A 7 3.77 -17.98 3.06
N SER A 8 2.49 -17.81 3.37
CA SER A 8 1.73 -16.59 3.04
C SER A 8 2.38 -15.36 3.65
N ARG A 9 2.77 -15.43 4.92
CA ARG A 9 3.43 -14.32 5.62
C ARG A 9 4.78 -13.97 5.01
N LEU A 10 5.53 -14.99 4.58
CA LEU A 10 6.83 -14.76 3.93
C LEU A 10 6.65 -14.04 2.59
N VAL A 11 5.65 -14.41 1.82
CA VAL A 11 5.34 -13.75 0.55
C VAL A 11 4.93 -12.30 0.79
N GLU A 12 4.09 -12.05 1.81
CA GLU A 12 3.66 -10.69 2.16
C GLU A 12 4.86 -9.83 2.58
N ALA A 13 5.73 -10.36 3.42
CA ALA A 13 6.92 -9.64 3.87
C ALA A 13 7.83 -9.29 2.70
N GLU A 14 7.99 -10.18 1.73
CA GLU A 14 8.78 -9.91 0.54
C GLU A 14 8.19 -8.78 -0.30
N LYS A 15 6.87 -8.77 -0.48
CA LYS A 15 6.19 -7.70 -1.22
C LYS A 15 6.39 -6.35 -0.56
N ASP A 16 6.27 -6.29 0.76
CA ASP A 16 6.43 -5.03 1.49
C ASP A 16 7.89 -4.57 1.49
N ALA A 17 8.84 -5.49 1.53
CA ALA A 17 10.26 -5.16 1.41
C ALA A 17 10.56 -4.51 0.06
N ARG A 18 9.95 -4.98 -1.01
CA ARG A 18 10.10 -4.36 -2.34
C ARG A 18 9.60 -2.92 -2.35
N VAL A 19 8.49 -2.65 -1.67
CA VAL A 19 7.94 -1.30 -1.55
C VAL A 19 8.92 -0.40 -0.81
N ILE A 20 9.46 -0.85 0.31
CA ILE A 20 10.42 -0.08 1.10
C ILE A 20 11.68 0.21 0.28
N ASN A 21 12.21 -0.78 -0.43
CA ASN A 21 13.39 -0.59 -1.26
C ASN A 21 13.14 0.40 -2.39
N ALA A 22 11.99 0.30 -3.06
CA ALA A 22 11.63 1.23 -4.14
C ALA A 22 11.46 2.65 -3.60
N ALA A 23 10.81 2.80 -2.46
CA ALA A 23 10.60 4.11 -1.84
C ALA A 23 11.95 4.75 -1.46
N PHE A 24 12.86 3.96 -0.92
CA PHE A 24 14.20 4.44 -0.57
C PHE A 24 14.94 4.95 -1.79
N ASP A 25 14.93 4.19 -2.88
CA ASP A 25 15.61 4.57 -4.12
C ASP A 25 15.00 5.83 -4.73
N LEU A 26 13.67 5.93 -4.74
CA LEU A 26 12.97 7.10 -5.28
C LEU A 26 13.23 8.34 -4.43
N GLU A 27 13.28 8.19 -3.11
CA GLU A 27 13.58 9.30 -2.20
C GLU A 27 14.99 9.83 -2.46
N LYS A 28 15.97 8.94 -2.64
CA LYS A 28 17.33 9.32 -2.95
C LYS A 28 17.42 10.06 -4.28
N GLY A 29 16.64 9.64 -5.28
CA GLY A 29 16.59 10.29 -6.59
C GLY A 29 15.69 11.52 -6.63
N LYS A 30 15.06 11.87 -5.49
CA LYS A 30 14.11 12.99 -5.38
C LYS A 30 12.95 12.86 -6.36
N CYS A 31 12.52 11.63 -6.59
CA CYS A 31 11.39 11.34 -7.46
C CYS A 31 10.09 11.35 -6.68
N SER A 32 9.02 11.81 -7.30
CA SER A 32 7.69 11.83 -6.67
C SER A 32 7.03 10.46 -6.75
N PHE A 33 6.41 10.06 -5.67
CA PHE A 33 5.61 8.83 -5.61
C PHE A 33 4.51 8.99 -4.58
N ALA A 34 3.56 8.06 -4.58
CA ALA A 34 2.54 7.97 -3.55
C ALA A 34 2.65 6.62 -2.88
N LEU A 35 2.31 6.58 -1.61
CA LEU A 35 2.32 5.36 -0.82
C LEU A 35 0.90 5.06 -0.37
N ALA A 36 0.48 3.82 -0.55
CA ALA A 36 -0.82 3.33 -0.10
C ALA A 36 -0.59 2.27 0.97
N VAL A 37 -1.30 2.36 2.08
CA VAL A 37 -1.16 1.44 3.21
C VAL A 37 -2.54 0.96 3.62
N VAL A 38 -2.68 -0.35 3.77
CA VAL A 38 -3.91 -0.92 4.32
C VAL A 38 -3.92 -0.64 5.81
N THR A 39 -4.91 0.12 6.27
CA THR A 39 -5.02 0.48 7.69
C THR A 39 -5.96 -0.45 8.45
N GLU A 40 -7.01 -0.96 7.80
CA GLU A 40 -7.96 -1.85 8.43
C GLU A 40 -8.51 -2.84 7.40
N THR A 41 -8.78 -4.06 7.85
CA THR A 41 -9.42 -5.08 7.04
C THR A 41 -10.47 -5.82 7.84
N TRP A 42 -11.52 -6.30 7.17
CA TRP A 42 -12.58 -7.11 7.77
C TRP A 42 -12.95 -8.22 6.79
N GLY A 43 -13.22 -9.38 7.33
CA GLY A 43 -13.68 -10.53 6.54
C GLY A 43 -12.57 -11.09 5.65
N SER A 44 -12.90 -11.43 4.43
CA SER A 44 -12.02 -12.18 3.52
C SER A 44 -11.06 -11.31 2.72
N SER A 45 -10.52 -10.27 3.33
CA SER A 45 -9.54 -9.41 2.65
C SER A 45 -8.26 -10.21 2.34
N PRO A 46 -7.73 -10.12 1.11
CA PRO A 46 -6.56 -10.92 0.71
C PRO A 46 -5.24 -10.43 1.30
N ARG A 47 -5.15 -9.19 1.73
CA ARG A 47 -3.95 -8.63 2.34
C ARG A 47 -4.28 -8.12 3.73
N GLN A 48 -3.30 -8.14 4.62
CA GLN A 48 -3.48 -7.73 6.01
C GLN A 48 -3.19 -6.23 6.18
N ALA A 49 -3.70 -5.67 7.27
CA ALA A 49 -3.36 -4.31 7.67
C ALA A 49 -1.84 -4.15 7.74
N GLY A 50 -1.33 -3.02 7.28
CA GLY A 50 0.10 -2.77 7.17
C GLY A 50 0.66 -3.08 5.79
N SER A 51 -0.08 -3.78 4.93
CA SER A 51 0.36 -4.04 3.56
C SER A 51 0.46 -2.74 2.77
N MET A 52 1.47 -2.66 1.90
CA MET A 52 1.82 -1.42 1.22
C MET A 52 1.85 -1.58 -0.29
N MET A 53 1.59 -0.47 -0.97
CA MET A 53 1.72 -0.36 -2.41
C MET A 53 2.29 1.02 -2.72
N LEU A 54 3.22 1.08 -3.65
CA LEU A 54 3.83 2.32 -4.07
C LEU A 54 3.47 2.59 -5.52
N VAL A 55 3.13 3.83 -5.83
CA VAL A 55 2.82 4.25 -7.19
C VAL A 55 3.75 5.41 -7.55
N GLU A 56 4.59 5.22 -8.56
CA GLU A 56 5.46 6.27 -9.06
C GLU A 56 4.67 7.25 -9.92
N LYS A 57 5.17 8.45 -10.04
CA LYS A 57 4.53 9.51 -10.84
C LYS A 57 4.24 9.06 -12.28
N GLY A 58 5.11 8.24 -12.85
CA GLY A 58 4.92 7.70 -14.20
C GLY A 58 3.92 6.57 -14.30
N GLY A 59 3.37 6.12 -13.19
CA GLY A 59 2.37 5.05 -13.18
C GLY A 59 2.91 3.66 -12.87
N HIS A 60 4.22 3.51 -12.69
CA HIS A 60 4.81 2.22 -12.27
C HIS A 60 4.37 1.89 -10.84
N VAL A 61 4.02 0.64 -10.59
CA VAL A 61 3.47 0.19 -9.32
C VAL A 61 4.36 -0.90 -8.71
N VAL A 62 4.60 -0.80 -7.40
CA VAL A 62 5.34 -1.81 -6.64
C VAL A 62 4.47 -2.21 -5.44
N GLY A 63 4.37 -3.50 -5.20
CA GLY A 63 3.57 -4.02 -4.09
C GLY A 63 2.10 -4.14 -4.42
N SER A 64 1.29 -4.40 -3.39
CA SER A 64 -0.14 -4.62 -3.57
C SER A 64 -0.87 -4.41 -2.24
N VAL A 65 -2.10 -3.92 -2.31
CA VAL A 65 -2.97 -3.78 -1.14
C VAL A 65 -4.10 -4.80 -1.12
N SER A 66 -4.43 -5.40 -2.25
CA SER A 66 -5.59 -6.29 -2.33
C SER A 66 -5.38 -7.54 -3.18
N GLY A 67 -4.20 -7.68 -3.79
CA GLY A 67 -3.95 -8.81 -4.69
C GLY A 67 -4.66 -8.70 -6.02
N GLY A 68 -5.08 -7.51 -6.42
CA GLY A 68 -5.71 -7.25 -7.72
C GLY A 68 -7.14 -6.75 -7.65
N CYS A 69 -7.76 -6.72 -6.45
CA CYS A 69 -9.16 -6.30 -6.33
C CYS A 69 -9.38 -4.82 -6.59
N VAL A 70 -8.54 -3.95 -6.03
CA VAL A 70 -8.77 -2.51 -6.05
C VAL A 70 -7.57 -1.68 -6.48
N GLU A 71 -6.53 -2.29 -6.99
CA GLU A 71 -5.30 -1.58 -7.36
C GLU A 71 -5.53 -0.43 -8.34
N GLY A 72 -6.45 -0.60 -9.29
CA GLY A 72 -6.77 0.46 -10.24
C GLY A 72 -7.28 1.72 -9.58
N GLU A 73 -8.14 1.58 -8.57
CA GLU A 73 -8.65 2.74 -7.84
C GLU A 73 -7.57 3.38 -6.98
N VAL A 74 -6.69 2.57 -6.41
CA VAL A 74 -5.56 3.08 -5.63
C VAL A 74 -4.62 3.88 -6.53
N VAL A 75 -4.34 3.41 -7.74
CA VAL A 75 -3.50 4.15 -8.71
C VAL A 75 -4.13 5.51 -9.05
N THR A 76 -5.44 5.54 -9.27
CA THR A 76 -6.14 6.80 -9.55
C THR A 76 -6.01 7.76 -8.37
N SER A 77 -6.25 7.26 -7.14
CA SER A 77 -6.09 8.07 -5.93
C SER A 77 -4.65 8.54 -5.76
N ALA A 78 -3.67 7.68 -6.06
CA ALA A 78 -2.25 8.02 -5.94
C ALA A 78 -1.90 9.22 -6.83
N LYS A 79 -2.41 9.26 -8.05
CA LYS A 79 -2.18 10.37 -8.95
C LYS A 79 -2.81 11.65 -8.41
N GLU A 80 -4.01 11.55 -7.86
CA GLU A 80 -4.70 12.70 -7.27
C GLU A 80 -3.95 13.25 -6.06
N VAL A 81 -3.49 12.37 -5.16
CA VAL A 81 -2.78 12.85 -3.96
C VAL A 81 -1.44 13.48 -4.31
N MET A 82 -0.76 13.01 -5.35
CA MET A 82 0.46 13.64 -5.79
C MET A 82 0.21 15.04 -6.37
N ASP A 83 -0.86 15.19 -7.15
CA ASP A 83 -1.20 16.47 -7.76
C ASP A 83 -1.71 17.48 -6.73
N LEU A 84 -2.55 17.04 -5.79
CA LEU A 84 -3.18 17.90 -4.79
C LEU A 84 -2.34 18.07 -3.53
N GLU A 85 -1.30 17.26 -3.35
CA GLU A 85 -0.45 17.23 -2.16
C GLU A 85 -1.27 17.03 -0.88
N LYS A 86 -2.24 16.11 -0.93
CA LYS A 86 -3.13 15.77 0.18
C LYS A 86 -3.24 14.26 0.28
N PHE A 87 -3.53 13.76 1.48
CA PHE A 87 -3.82 12.33 1.64
C PHE A 87 -5.29 12.05 1.31
N GLN A 88 -5.58 10.80 1.02
CA GLN A 88 -6.96 10.31 0.84
C GLN A 88 -7.13 9.00 1.60
N VAL A 89 -8.34 8.75 2.08
CA VAL A 89 -8.70 7.49 2.71
C VAL A 89 -9.74 6.83 1.83
N LEU A 90 -9.45 5.61 1.38
CA LEU A 90 -10.34 4.85 0.50
C LEU A 90 -10.96 3.71 1.29
N ASN A 91 -12.27 3.61 1.22
CA ASN A 91 -13.02 2.53 1.86
C ASN A 91 -13.60 1.63 0.78
N PHE A 92 -13.30 0.35 0.86
CA PHE A 92 -13.77 -0.66 -0.09
C PHE A 92 -14.54 -1.75 0.65
N GLY A 93 -15.57 -2.26 0.03
CA GLY A 93 -16.31 -3.36 0.62
C GLY A 93 -17.75 -3.41 0.14
N ILE A 94 -18.55 -4.25 0.80
CA ILE A 94 -19.99 -4.32 0.53
C ILE A 94 -20.61 -3.06 1.12
N ALA A 95 -21.17 -2.23 0.27
CA ALA A 95 -21.69 -0.94 0.71
C ALA A 95 -23.07 -1.09 1.32
N ASP A 96 -23.16 -0.82 2.63
CA ASP A 96 -24.45 -0.63 3.29
C ASP A 96 -24.78 0.86 3.37
N ASP A 97 -23.81 1.70 3.04
CA ASP A 97 -24.02 3.16 2.99
C ASP A 97 -23.13 3.75 1.91
N ASP A 98 -23.31 5.05 1.66
CA ASP A 98 -22.61 5.77 0.58
C ASP A 98 -21.14 6.05 0.87
N ALA A 99 -20.67 5.74 2.07
CA ALA A 99 -19.28 5.98 2.44
C ALA A 99 -18.32 4.95 1.83
N TRP A 100 -18.83 3.81 1.40
CA TRP A 100 -18.01 2.72 0.86
C TRP A 100 -18.04 2.74 -0.67
N LYS A 101 -16.88 2.48 -1.26
CA LYS A 101 -16.75 2.33 -2.71
C LYS A 101 -17.25 0.95 -3.13
N ALA A 102 -17.22 0.67 -4.42
CA ALA A 102 -17.64 -0.63 -4.94
C ALA A 102 -17.05 -1.77 -4.12
N GLY A 103 -17.80 -2.84 -3.96
CA GLY A 103 -17.39 -3.98 -3.18
C GLY A 103 -16.13 -4.65 -3.70
N LEU A 104 -15.43 -5.33 -2.81
CA LEU A 104 -14.28 -6.14 -3.19
C LEU A 104 -14.77 -7.39 -3.90
N SER A 105 -14.14 -7.73 -5.03
CA SER A 105 -14.49 -8.94 -5.77
C SER A 105 -14.19 -10.21 -4.95
N CYS A 106 -13.29 -10.11 -3.98
CA CYS A 106 -12.92 -11.19 -3.07
C CYS A 106 -13.74 -11.21 -1.77
N GLY A 107 -14.71 -10.30 -1.63
CA GLY A 107 -15.50 -10.14 -0.41
C GLY A 107 -14.75 -9.33 0.65
N GLY A 108 -15.36 -9.16 1.83
CA GLY A 108 -14.75 -8.42 2.91
C GLY A 108 -14.77 -6.91 2.73
N LYS A 109 -14.11 -6.22 3.64
CA LYS A 109 -14.00 -4.76 3.66
C LYS A 109 -12.56 -4.36 3.93
N MET A 110 -12.15 -3.21 3.42
CA MET A 110 -10.78 -2.75 3.56
C MET A 110 -10.71 -1.23 3.52
N THR A 111 -9.87 -0.64 4.36
CA THR A 111 -9.57 0.77 4.33
C THR A 111 -8.11 0.96 3.92
N VAL A 112 -7.87 1.83 2.96
CA VAL A 112 -6.53 2.13 2.45
C VAL A 112 -6.26 3.62 2.60
N PHE A 113 -5.14 3.95 3.22
CA PHE A 113 -4.66 5.31 3.35
C PHE A 113 -3.67 5.57 2.21
N VAL A 114 -3.89 6.63 1.44
CA VAL A 114 -3.01 6.98 0.31
C VAL A 114 -2.45 8.38 0.53
N CYS A 115 -1.14 8.52 0.46
CA CYS A 115 -0.50 9.82 0.67
C CYS A 115 0.65 10.04 -0.31
N PRO A 116 0.98 11.31 -0.63
CA PRO A 116 2.17 11.60 -1.41
C PRO A 116 3.42 11.42 -0.55
N ASN A 117 4.57 11.24 -1.21
CA ASN A 117 5.82 10.92 -0.51
C ASN A 117 6.24 11.99 0.50
N ASN A 118 5.85 13.25 0.31
CA ASN A 118 6.22 14.32 1.24
C ASN A 118 5.47 14.25 2.57
N PHE A 119 4.48 13.37 2.70
CA PHE A 119 3.80 13.11 3.98
C PHE A 119 4.58 12.12 4.84
N VAL A 120 5.58 11.46 4.29
CA VAL A 120 6.40 10.49 5.01
C VAL A 120 7.63 11.20 5.54
N GLN A 121 8.00 10.93 6.79
CA GLN A 121 9.19 11.54 7.39
C GLN A 121 10.42 11.25 6.54
N LYS A 122 11.17 12.30 6.22
CA LYS A 122 12.39 12.19 5.41
C LYS A 122 13.39 11.24 6.07
N GLY A 123 13.90 10.31 5.30
CA GLY A 123 14.86 9.34 5.79
C GLY A 123 14.25 8.11 6.46
N LEU A 124 12.91 8.05 6.59
CA LEU A 124 12.25 6.92 7.25
C LEU A 124 12.57 5.59 6.57
N PHE A 125 12.55 5.55 5.25
CA PHE A 125 12.80 4.30 4.52
C PHE A 125 14.22 3.80 4.72
N GLY A 126 15.19 4.70 4.81
CA GLY A 126 16.56 4.35 5.13
C GLY A 126 16.69 3.73 6.52
N LYS A 127 15.98 4.30 7.50
CA LYS A 127 15.96 3.76 8.87
C LYS A 127 15.35 2.37 8.92
N ILE A 128 14.27 2.15 8.17
CA ILE A 128 13.62 0.83 8.10
C ILE A 128 14.57 -0.19 7.50
N LYS A 129 15.28 0.15 6.43
CA LYS A 129 16.24 -0.75 5.80
C LYS A 129 17.39 -1.11 6.74
N GLU A 130 17.92 -0.13 7.47
CA GLU A 130 18.97 -0.37 8.45
C GLU A 130 18.50 -1.32 9.55
N SER A 131 17.28 -1.12 10.04
CA SER A 131 16.69 -1.97 11.06
C SER A 131 16.57 -3.41 10.60
N ASP A 132 16.10 -3.63 9.36
CA ASP A 132 15.96 -4.98 8.80
C ASP A 132 17.31 -5.64 8.57
N ASN A 133 18.30 -4.88 8.12
CA ASN A 133 19.63 -5.40 7.83
C ASN A 133 20.47 -5.58 9.09
N GLY A 134 20.22 -4.78 10.11
CA GLY A 134 20.97 -4.82 11.35
C GLY A 134 20.38 -5.72 12.42
N GLY A 135 19.16 -6.20 12.15
CA GLY A 135 18.45 -7.04 13.07
C GLY A 135 18.81 -8.50 12.93
#